data_c97ee936457739eeef9038173cfa7c9c
#
_entry.id   c97ee936457739eeef9038173cfa7c9c
#
_cell.length_a   1.000
_cell.length_b   1.000
_cell.length_c   1.000
_cell.angle_alpha   90.00
_cell.angle_beta   90.00
_cell.angle_gamma   90.00
#
_symmetry.space_group_name_H-M   'P 1'
#
loop_
_entity.id
_entity.type
_entity.pdbx_description
1 polymer ?
#
loop_
_entity_poly.entity_id
_entity_poly.type
_entity_poly.pdbx_seq_one_letter_code
_entity_poly.pdbx_strand_id
1 'polypeptide(L)'
;MVDPLTGVYAALAQNEVVGAKYAVEEINKKGGILGRPAELLVEDSANDVGTGVQKTRKLIERDQVSFIIGDVNSGIAIAMAQVTSEKKVLHVVSGGHSDVVTGSSCSWNVFRVCNSTTMDSAAIAQTLIEKFGKKWYFLTPDYAYGHSVQAGFEKILKAAGGTSSGSLVPIGTPDYSSYLIQAKAYNPQVLINVMGGNDQVASLKQFVQFGLDKQMAVGGTLFELESIRAVPDAARVGWWTMEWWWDQPGVPHVAEFNAAIKKITGGAATARNWFGYVSVQTLALIANQEKTLEAPKLAKALSGFKLPPEVALQPGAPEYRAGDHELMSTVFVGEAHPPKGDPDNMFTVKNAVPGQKAAGTVEETGCKMQWPA
;
A
#
# COMPACT_ATOMS: atom_id res chain seq x y z
N MET A 1 -2.32 16.54 1.78
CA MET A 1 -2.51 15.17 1.27
C MET A 1 -3.16 15.24 -0.10
N VAL A 2 -2.67 14.45 -1.05
CA VAL A 2 -3.26 14.31 -2.39
C VAL A 2 -3.51 12.83 -2.60
N ASP A 3 -4.78 12.47 -2.89
CA ASP A 3 -5.20 11.08 -3.05
C ASP A 3 -6.39 10.96 -4.00
N PRO A 4 -6.63 9.79 -4.64
CA PRO A 4 -7.75 9.58 -5.56
C PRO A 4 -9.07 9.36 -4.78
N LEU A 5 -9.69 10.46 -4.33
CA LEU A 5 -10.95 10.41 -3.56
C LEU A 5 -12.17 10.03 -4.39
N THR A 6 -12.01 10.02 -5.71
CA THR A 6 -13.00 9.59 -6.70
C THR A 6 -12.43 8.50 -7.61
N GLY A 7 -13.31 7.73 -8.29
CA GLY A 7 -12.90 6.67 -9.21
C GLY A 7 -12.60 5.32 -8.53
N VAL A 8 -11.76 4.51 -9.19
CA VAL A 8 -11.51 3.09 -8.85
C VAL A 8 -10.94 2.88 -7.45
N TYR A 9 -10.12 3.81 -6.97
CA TYR A 9 -9.42 3.73 -5.68
C TYR A 9 -10.07 4.58 -4.58
N ALA A 10 -11.26 5.15 -4.82
CA ALA A 10 -11.89 6.07 -3.88
C ALA A 10 -12.04 5.52 -2.45
N ALA A 11 -12.47 4.27 -2.31
CA ALA A 11 -12.64 3.65 -0.99
C ALA A 11 -11.30 3.51 -0.22
N LEU A 12 -10.21 3.24 -0.95
CA LEU A 12 -8.86 3.14 -0.38
C LEU A 12 -8.39 4.51 0.12
N ALA A 13 -8.45 5.51 -0.75
CA ALA A 13 -8.02 6.87 -0.45
C ALA A 13 -8.84 7.52 0.68
N GLN A 14 -10.16 7.33 0.68
CA GLN A 14 -11.01 7.85 1.76
C GLN A 14 -10.64 7.28 3.12
N ASN A 15 -10.25 6.00 3.20
CA ASN A 15 -9.76 5.40 4.44
C ASN A 15 -8.38 5.93 4.84
N GLU A 16 -7.47 6.21 3.90
CA GLU A 16 -6.21 6.91 4.22
C GLU A 16 -6.49 8.30 4.84
N VAL A 17 -7.40 9.05 4.26
CA VAL A 17 -7.82 10.36 4.80
C VAL A 17 -8.42 10.24 6.20
N VAL A 18 -9.22 9.20 6.48
CA VAL A 18 -9.76 8.97 7.84
C VAL A 18 -8.63 8.75 8.83
N GLY A 19 -7.67 7.88 8.52
CA GLY A 19 -6.51 7.63 9.38
C GLY A 19 -5.66 8.88 9.61
N ALA A 20 -5.41 9.65 8.55
CA ALA A 20 -4.66 10.91 8.62
C ALA A 20 -5.37 11.96 9.48
N LYS A 21 -6.68 12.12 9.35
CA LYS A 21 -7.48 13.03 10.19
C LYS A 21 -7.44 12.61 11.65
N TYR A 22 -7.59 11.32 11.93
CA TYR A 22 -7.48 10.80 13.29
C TYR A 22 -6.11 11.09 13.90
N ALA A 23 -5.02 10.91 13.14
CA ALA A 23 -3.67 11.27 13.58
C ALA A 23 -3.54 12.76 13.91
N VAL A 24 -4.08 13.65 13.07
CA VAL A 24 -4.06 15.11 13.32
C VAL A 24 -4.80 15.45 14.62
N GLU A 25 -5.95 14.83 14.87
CA GLU A 25 -6.69 15.04 16.14
C GLU A 25 -5.85 14.62 17.35
N GLU A 26 -5.20 13.44 17.29
CA GLU A 26 -4.35 12.95 18.38
C GLU A 26 -3.11 13.85 18.61
N ILE A 27 -2.49 14.32 17.55
CA ILE A 27 -1.37 15.25 17.62
C ILE A 27 -1.80 16.58 18.26
N ASN A 28 -2.93 17.12 17.85
CA ASN A 28 -3.45 18.39 18.37
C ASN A 28 -3.83 18.31 19.85
N LYS A 29 -4.38 17.18 20.31
CA LYS A 29 -4.63 16.91 21.74
C LYS A 29 -3.33 16.91 22.57
N LYS A 30 -2.20 16.58 21.95
CA LYS A 30 -0.86 16.54 22.57
C LYS A 30 -0.07 17.85 22.41
N GLY A 31 -0.68 18.93 21.90
CA GLY A 31 -0.06 20.23 21.73
C GLY A 31 0.42 20.57 20.31
N GLY A 32 0.11 19.74 19.35
CA GLY A 32 0.37 19.99 17.92
C GLY A 32 1.81 19.72 17.48
N ILE A 33 2.20 20.36 16.40
CA ILE A 33 3.56 20.30 15.84
C ILE A 33 4.29 21.61 16.22
N LEU A 34 5.40 21.50 16.92
CA LEU A 34 6.16 22.65 17.45
C LEU A 34 5.31 23.64 18.26
N GLY A 35 4.35 23.11 19.05
CA GLY A 35 3.44 23.91 19.85
C GLY A 35 2.31 24.61 19.06
N ARG A 36 2.11 24.27 17.80
CA ARG A 36 1.07 24.84 16.92
C ARG A 36 0.11 23.74 16.47
N PRO A 37 -1.21 24.01 16.37
CA PRO A 37 -2.15 23.06 15.81
C PRO A 37 -1.75 22.64 14.39
N ALA A 38 -1.77 21.33 14.13
CA ALA A 38 -1.62 20.77 12.78
C ALA A 38 -2.95 20.85 12.03
N GLU A 39 -2.89 21.10 10.74
CA GLU A 39 -4.02 21.10 9.81
C GLU A 39 -3.74 20.17 8.65
N LEU A 40 -4.76 19.39 8.23
CA LEU A 40 -4.69 18.50 7.08
C LEU A 40 -5.51 19.09 5.92
N LEU A 41 -4.83 19.55 4.88
CA LEU A 41 -5.45 19.91 3.61
C LEU A 41 -5.52 18.68 2.71
N VAL A 42 -6.69 18.40 2.14
CA VAL A 42 -6.92 17.20 1.31
C VAL A 42 -7.37 17.63 -0.09
N GLU A 43 -6.72 17.09 -1.11
CA GLU A 43 -7.02 17.33 -2.52
C GLU A 43 -7.26 16.00 -3.24
N ASP A 44 -8.24 15.99 -4.14
CA ASP A 44 -8.54 14.83 -4.97
C ASP A 44 -7.65 14.81 -6.22
N SER A 45 -6.85 13.75 -6.39
CA SER A 45 -6.09 13.52 -7.62
C SER A 45 -6.96 12.99 -8.76
N ALA A 46 -8.20 12.57 -8.46
CA ALA A 46 -9.11 11.93 -9.40
C ALA A 46 -8.50 10.73 -10.16
N ASN A 47 -7.48 10.10 -9.59
CA ASN A 47 -6.67 9.04 -10.21
C ASN A 47 -6.02 9.46 -11.55
N ASP A 48 -5.74 10.76 -11.72
CA ASP A 48 -5.11 11.35 -12.91
C ASP A 48 -3.77 12.00 -12.55
N VAL A 49 -2.71 11.65 -13.29
CA VAL A 49 -1.33 12.11 -12.99
C VAL A 49 -1.21 13.63 -13.10
N GLY A 50 -1.83 14.23 -14.13
CA GLY A 50 -1.78 15.67 -14.34
C GLY A 50 -2.47 16.43 -13.21
N THR A 51 -3.64 15.97 -12.79
CA THR A 51 -4.39 16.50 -11.65
C THR A 51 -3.60 16.35 -10.35
N GLY A 52 -3.02 15.18 -10.05
CA GLY A 52 -2.19 14.97 -8.86
C GLY A 52 -1.01 15.93 -8.77
N VAL A 53 -0.29 16.14 -9.89
CA VAL A 53 0.80 17.12 -9.98
C VAL A 53 0.31 18.55 -9.73
N GLN A 54 -0.81 18.96 -10.36
CA GLN A 54 -1.37 20.31 -10.15
C GLN A 54 -1.79 20.53 -8.70
N LYS A 55 -2.44 19.56 -8.07
CA LYS A 55 -2.85 19.61 -6.66
C LYS A 55 -1.65 19.68 -5.72
N THR A 56 -0.60 18.93 -6.01
CA THR A 56 0.66 18.99 -5.24
C THR A 56 1.31 20.36 -5.32
N ARG A 57 1.41 20.94 -6.54
CA ARG A 57 1.94 22.30 -6.71
C ARG A 57 1.07 23.34 -6.00
N LYS A 58 -0.25 23.23 -6.08
CA LYS A 58 -1.19 24.11 -5.35
C LYS A 58 -0.93 24.09 -3.85
N LEU A 59 -0.85 22.90 -3.25
CA LEU A 59 -0.60 22.77 -1.80
C LEU A 59 0.76 23.40 -1.41
N ILE A 60 1.80 23.21 -2.21
CA ILE A 60 3.14 23.73 -1.90
C ILE A 60 3.24 25.24 -2.16
N GLU A 61 2.82 25.70 -3.34
CA GLU A 61 3.10 27.07 -3.80
C GLU A 61 2.07 28.09 -3.29
N ARG A 62 0.80 27.70 -3.23
CA ARG A 62 -0.28 28.59 -2.79
C ARG A 62 -0.59 28.43 -1.31
N ASP A 63 -0.77 27.17 -0.88
CA ASP A 63 -1.24 26.88 0.47
C ASP A 63 -0.06 26.71 1.46
N GLN A 64 1.19 26.71 0.95
CA GLN A 64 2.46 26.71 1.70
C GLN A 64 2.57 25.59 2.76
N VAL A 65 2.12 24.38 2.41
CA VAL A 65 2.20 23.24 3.31
C VAL A 65 3.65 22.84 3.60
N SER A 66 3.90 22.36 4.81
CA SER A 66 5.23 21.90 5.23
C SER A 66 5.55 20.47 4.75
N PHE A 67 4.52 19.66 4.49
CA PHE A 67 4.65 18.26 4.14
C PHE A 67 3.63 17.85 3.07
N ILE A 68 3.98 16.85 2.28
CA ILE A 68 3.06 16.19 1.34
C ILE A 68 2.91 14.71 1.74
N ILE A 69 1.68 14.18 1.63
CA ILE A 69 1.33 12.77 1.85
C ILE A 69 0.49 12.30 0.65
N GLY A 70 0.67 11.06 0.22
CA GLY A 70 -0.08 10.42 -0.87
C GLY A 70 0.87 9.93 -1.97
N ASP A 71 0.44 9.36 -3.00
CA ASP A 71 -0.90 8.96 -3.49
C ASP A 71 -1.02 7.43 -3.47
N VAL A 72 -2.26 6.90 -3.51
CA VAL A 72 -2.54 5.47 -3.69
C VAL A 72 -2.03 4.97 -5.04
N ASN A 73 -2.16 5.76 -6.10
CA ASN A 73 -1.68 5.40 -7.43
C ASN A 73 -0.17 5.64 -7.56
N SER A 74 0.58 4.56 -7.80
CA SER A 74 2.04 4.63 -7.90
C SER A 74 2.55 5.59 -8.98
N GLY A 75 1.86 5.71 -10.11
CA GLY A 75 2.23 6.64 -11.18
C GLY A 75 2.09 8.11 -10.74
N ILE A 76 1.04 8.41 -9.98
CA ILE A 76 0.81 9.73 -9.39
C ILE A 76 1.85 9.99 -8.30
N ALA A 77 2.08 9.03 -7.39
CA ALA A 77 3.07 9.16 -6.33
C ALA A 77 4.47 9.47 -6.88
N ILE A 78 4.90 8.80 -7.96
CA ILE A 78 6.17 9.05 -8.65
C ILE A 78 6.22 10.49 -9.20
N ALA A 79 5.15 10.94 -9.86
CA ALA A 79 5.09 12.30 -10.42
C ALA A 79 5.05 13.37 -9.32
N MET A 80 4.33 13.13 -8.23
CA MET A 80 4.34 14.00 -7.03
C MET A 80 5.72 14.06 -6.40
N ALA A 81 6.43 12.92 -6.32
CA ALA A 81 7.79 12.86 -5.79
C ALA A 81 8.77 13.76 -6.56
N GLN A 82 8.62 13.86 -7.89
CA GLN A 82 9.41 14.79 -8.70
C GLN A 82 9.15 16.26 -8.31
N VAL A 83 7.87 16.63 -8.13
CA VAL A 83 7.48 17.98 -7.71
C VAL A 83 8.02 18.31 -6.31
N THR A 84 7.83 17.40 -5.35
CA THR A 84 8.27 17.63 -3.98
C THR A 84 9.79 17.69 -3.86
N SER A 85 10.52 16.95 -4.70
CA SER A 85 12.00 17.00 -4.78
C SER A 85 12.47 18.34 -5.36
N GLU A 86 11.84 18.82 -6.45
CA GLU A 86 12.10 20.15 -7.03
C GLU A 86 11.88 21.27 -5.99
N LYS A 87 10.77 21.17 -5.24
CA LYS A 87 10.35 22.19 -4.26
C LYS A 87 10.96 21.99 -2.87
N LYS A 88 11.75 20.95 -2.67
CA LYS A 88 12.41 20.60 -1.39
C LYS A 88 11.40 20.47 -0.23
N VAL A 89 10.29 19.80 -0.47
CA VAL A 89 9.26 19.48 0.54
C VAL A 89 9.34 18.00 0.89
N LEU A 90 9.26 17.66 2.17
CA LEU A 90 9.24 16.26 2.62
C LEU A 90 7.95 15.59 2.18
N HIS A 91 8.06 14.42 1.57
CA HIS A 91 6.96 13.65 1.02
C HIS A 91 6.93 12.24 1.60
N VAL A 92 5.80 11.86 2.15
CA VAL A 92 5.53 10.48 2.58
C VAL A 92 4.52 9.86 1.62
N VAL A 93 4.96 8.89 0.84
CA VAL A 93 4.10 8.09 -0.05
C VAL A 93 3.36 7.08 0.81
N SER A 94 2.03 7.23 0.89
CA SER A 94 1.19 6.39 1.75
C SER A 94 0.76 5.09 1.08
N GLY A 95 0.44 5.11 -0.23
CA GLY A 95 -0.17 3.98 -0.91
C GLY A 95 0.44 3.59 -2.26
N GLY A 96 1.51 4.24 -2.69
CA GLY A 96 2.18 3.96 -3.97
C GLY A 96 3.17 2.79 -3.88
N HIS A 97 2.73 1.58 -4.14
CA HIS A 97 3.49 0.34 -3.87
C HIS A 97 4.59 0.00 -4.89
N SER A 98 4.58 0.59 -6.12
CA SER A 98 5.59 0.25 -7.14
C SER A 98 7.01 0.39 -6.61
N ASP A 99 7.86 -0.59 -6.91
CA ASP A 99 9.29 -0.57 -6.55
C ASP A 99 10.02 0.68 -7.05
N VAL A 100 9.52 1.30 -8.12
CA VAL A 100 10.09 2.52 -8.70
C VAL A 100 10.12 3.68 -7.71
N VAL A 101 9.15 3.79 -6.79
CA VAL A 101 8.98 4.92 -5.85
C VAL A 101 10.22 5.13 -4.98
N THR A 102 10.69 4.09 -4.31
CA THR A 102 11.89 4.09 -3.45
C THR A 102 13.08 3.36 -4.09
N GLY A 103 12.92 2.93 -5.35
CA GLY A 103 13.95 2.32 -6.17
C GLY A 103 14.58 3.34 -7.14
N SER A 104 14.39 3.15 -8.44
CA SER A 104 15.03 3.98 -9.48
C SER A 104 14.61 5.47 -9.43
N SER A 105 13.46 5.79 -8.81
CA SER A 105 12.99 7.18 -8.60
C SER A 105 13.17 7.66 -7.16
N CYS A 106 13.96 6.97 -6.34
CA CYS A 106 14.20 7.38 -4.96
C CYS A 106 14.78 8.81 -4.87
N SER A 107 14.39 9.53 -3.83
CA SER A 107 14.89 10.87 -3.56
C SER A 107 15.05 11.08 -2.06
N TRP A 108 15.99 11.95 -1.68
CA TRP A 108 16.32 12.25 -0.29
C TRP A 108 15.14 12.73 0.56
N ASN A 109 14.12 13.32 -0.06
CA ASN A 109 12.94 13.87 0.61
C ASN A 109 11.70 12.97 0.51
N VAL A 110 11.82 11.79 -0.09
CA VAL A 110 10.70 10.86 -0.31
C VAL A 110 10.86 9.64 0.58
N PHE A 111 9.84 9.35 1.37
CA PHE A 111 9.73 8.18 2.26
C PHE A 111 8.47 7.41 1.90
N ARG A 112 8.49 6.09 2.02
CA ARG A 112 7.32 5.26 1.73
C ARG A 112 6.90 4.45 2.96
N VAL A 113 5.60 4.50 3.27
CA VAL A 113 4.99 3.75 4.39
C VAL A 113 4.51 2.37 3.96
N CYS A 114 3.82 2.31 2.81
CA CYS A 114 3.32 1.03 2.29
C CYS A 114 4.48 0.14 1.80
N ASN A 115 4.28 -1.17 1.80
CA ASN A 115 5.29 -2.11 1.31
C ASN A 115 5.58 -1.91 -0.18
N SER A 116 6.77 -2.29 -0.61
CA SER A 116 7.09 -2.38 -2.04
C SER A 116 6.47 -3.63 -2.67
N THR A 117 6.27 -3.59 -3.99
CA THR A 117 5.76 -4.76 -4.72
C THR A 117 6.72 -5.96 -4.63
N THR A 118 8.02 -5.72 -4.47
CA THR A 118 9.00 -6.78 -4.16
C THR A 118 8.72 -7.40 -2.79
N MET A 119 8.43 -6.60 -1.76
CA MET A 119 8.12 -7.13 -0.43
C MET A 119 6.87 -8.02 -0.46
N ASP A 120 5.81 -7.57 -1.11
CA ASP A 120 4.56 -8.32 -1.21
C ASP A 120 4.73 -9.61 -2.01
N SER A 121 5.32 -9.55 -3.20
CA SER A 121 5.52 -10.74 -4.04
C SER A 121 6.46 -11.75 -3.38
N ALA A 122 7.55 -11.31 -2.74
CA ALA A 122 8.48 -12.19 -2.04
C ALA A 122 7.81 -12.88 -0.84
N ALA A 123 6.93 -12.20 -0.12
CA ALA A 123 6.27 -12.77 1.05
C ALA A 123 5.34 -13.95 0.71
N ILE A 124 4.68 -13.92 -0.46
CA ILE A 124 3.63 -14.90 -0.78
C ILE A 124 3.98 -15.89 -1.90
N ALA A 125 4.88 -15.54 -2.82
CA ALA A 125 5.12 -16.34 -4.02
C ALA A 125 5.46 -17.81 -3.74
N GLN A 126 6.33 -18.05 -2.75
CA GLN A 126 6.71 -19.42 -2.38
C GLN A 126 5.50 -20.22 -1.87
N THR A 127 4.63 -19.59 -1.08
CA THR A 127 3.39 -20.22 -0.60
C THR A 127 2.47 -20.62 -1.76
N LEU A 128 2.31 -19.77 -2.76
CA LEU A 128 1.50 -20.07 -3.95
C LEU A 128 2.09 -21.21 -4.78
N ILE A 129 3.42 -21.23 -4.94
CA ILE A 129 4.14 -22.30 -5.65
C ILE A 129 3.93 -23.65 -4.96
N GLU A 130 4.13 -23.71 -3.64
CA GLU A 130 4.06 -24.95 -2.86
C GLU A 130 2.64 -25.51 -2.78
N LYS A 131 1.64 -24.61 -2.66
CA LYS A 131 0.25 -25.03 -2.51
C LYS A 131 -0.42 -25.40 -3.82
N PHE A 132 -0.12 -24.67 -4.89
CA PHE A 132 -0.95 -24.72 -6.10
C PHE A 132 -0.15 -25.05 -7.37
N GLY A 133 1.18 -24.90 -7.35
CA GLY A 133 2.04 -25.20 -8.49
C GLY A 133 2.59 -23.97 -9.20
N LYS A 134 3.20 -24.20 -10.37
CA LYS A 134 4.12 -23.26 -11.03
C LYS A 134 3.65 -22.78 -12.42
N LYS A 135 2.41 -23.00 -12.77
CA LYS A 135 1.81 -22.49 -14.01
C LYS A 135 0.81 -21.41 -13.68
N TRP A 136 1.18 -20.14 -13.92
CA TRP A 136 0.42 -18.98 -13.47
C TRP A 136 -0.13 -18.16 -14.63
N TYR A 137 -1.26 -17.50 -14.42
CA TYR A 137 -1.81 -16.50 -15.31
C TYR A 137 -1.99 -15.18 -14.56
N PHE A 138 -1.43 -14.10 -15.11
CA PHE A 138 -1.52 -12.78 -14.50
C PHE A 138 -2.70 -11.98 -15.07
N LEU A 139 -3.49 -11.41 -14.20
CA LEU A 139 -4.46 -10.37 -14.50
C LEU A 139 -3.89 -9.06 -13.94
N THR A 140 -3.28 -8.24 -14.79
CA THR A 140 -2.39 -7.15 -14.40
C THR A 140 -2.96 -5.81 -14.83
N PRO A 141 -3.19 -4.84 -13.92
CA PRO A 141 -3.58 -3.50 -14.29
C PRO A 141 -2.45 -2.79 -15.02
N ASP A 142 -2.76 -2.13 -16.14
CA ASP A 142 -1.78 -1.55 -17.06
C ASP A 142 -1.26 -0.19 -16.56
N TYR A 143 -0.49 -0.21 -15.44
CA TYR A 143 0.22 0.94 -14.89
C TYR A 143 1.38 0.52 -13.97
N ALA A 144 2.11 1.50 -13.41
CA ALA A 144 3.36 1.27 -12.69
C ALA A 144 3.29 0.19 -11.58
N TYR A 145 2.21 0.14 -10.80
CA TYR A 145 2.01 -0.89 -9.78
C TYR A 145 1.89 -2.29 -10.40
N GLY A 146 0.98 -2.45 -11.38
CA GLY A 146 0.73 -3.75 -11.99
C GLY A 146 1.97 -4.36 -12.63
N HIS A 147 2.69 -3.56 -13.40
CA HIS A 147 3.95 -4.01 -14.01
C HIS A 147 5.00 -4.41 -12.97
N SER A 148 5.10 -3.65 -11.87
CA SER A 148 6.05 -3.93 -10.79
C SER A 148 5.71 -5.24 -10.04
N VAL A 149 4.43 -5.48 -9.70
CA VAL A 149 3.98 -6.73 -9.07
C VAL A 149 4.24 -7.93 -9.98
N GLN A 150 3.84 -7.83 -11.25
CA GLN A 150 4.04 -8.92 -12.20
C GLN A 150 5.53 -9.27 -12.34
N ALA A 151 6.40 -8.27 -12.50
CA ALA A 151 7.84 -8.48 -12.60
C ALA A 151 8.42 -9.17 -11.34
N GLY A 152 7.99 -8.75 -10.15
CA GLY A 152 8.40 -9.36 -8.87
C GLY A 152 8.02 -10.85 -8.79
N PHE A 153 6.77 -11.18 -9.10
CA PHE A 153 6.31 -12.56 -9.14
C PHE A 153 7.00 -13.40 -10.22
N GLU A 154 7.16 -12.86 -11.44
CA GLU A 154 7.80 -13.58 -12.55
C GLU A 154 9.27 -13.91 -12.26
N LYS A 155 10.01 -13.00 -11.60
CA LYS A 155 11.39 -13.25 -11.14
C LYS A 155 11.45 -14.51 -10.27
N ILE A 156 10.57 -14.62 -9.30
CA ILE A 156 10.54 -15.74 -8.34
C ILE A 156 10.04 -17.02 -9.03
N LEU A 157 8.96 -16.92 -9.80
CA LEU A 157 8.39 -18.05 -10.52
C LEU A 157 9.37 -18.67 -11.50
N LYS A 158 10.09 -17.84 -12.28
CA LYS A 158 11.12 -18.27 -13.22
C LYS A 158 12.28 -18.96 -12.51
N ALA A 159 12.74 -18.41 -11.39
CA ALA A 159 13.79 -19.04 -10.58
C ALA A 159 13.36 -20.43 -10.06
N ALA A 160 12.07 -20.62 -9.80
CA ALA A 160 11.48 -21.91 -9.40
C ALA A 160 11.22 -22.87 -10.60
N GLY A 161 11.51 -22.47 -11.83
CA GLY A 161 11.25 -23.27 -13.05
C GLY A 161 9.79 -23.28 -13.45
N GLY A 162 9.01 -22.25 -13.09
CA GLY A 162 7.61 -22.09 -13.46
C GLY A 162 7.41 -21.35 -14.79
N THR A 163 6.17 -21.29 -15.23
CA THR A 163 5.74 -20.63 -16.48
C THR A 163 4.57 -19.70 -16.22
N SER A 164 4.50 -18.61 -16.96
CA SER A 164 3.41 -17.66 -16.88
C SER A 164 2.90 -17.21 -18.25
N SER A 165 1.69 -16.71 -18.24
CA SER A 165 1.08 -15.87 -19.26
C SER A 165 0.26 -14.80 -18.56
N GLY A 166 -0.31 -13.86 -19.28
CA GLY A 166 -1.13 -12.83 -18.63
C GLY A 166 -1.79 -11.87 -19.61
N SER A 167 -2.63 -11.01 -19.05
CA SER A 167 -3.28 -9.91 -19.74
C SER A 167 -3.02 -8.61 -19.01
N LEU A 168 -2.67 -7.57 -19.75
CA LEU A 168 -2.71 -6.19 -19.27
C LEU A 168 -4.15 -5.67 -19.38
N VAL A 169 -4.66 -5.07 -18.32
CA VAL A 169 -6.04 -4.62 -18.22
C VAL A 169 -6.06 -3.13 -17.88
N PRO A 170 -6.74 -2.30 -18.67
CA PRO A 170 -6.89 -0.87 -18.34
C PRO A 170 -7.60 -0.68 -17.00
N ILE A 171 -7.17 0.32 -16.22
CA ILE A 171 -7.82 0.70 -14.97
C ILE A 171 -9.26 1.14 -15.25
N GLY A 172 -10.20 0.71 -14.39
CA GLY A 172 -11.62 1.03 -14.54
C GLY A 172 -12.35 0.12 -15.53
N THR A 173 -11.78 -1.03 -15.88
CA THR A 173 -12.41 -2.03 -16.74
C THR A 173 -13.65 -2.63 -16.04
N PRO A 174 -14.86 -2.49 -16.60
CA PRO A 174 -16.07 -3.02 -15.97
C PRO A 174 -16.31 -4.52 -16.26
N ASP A 175 -15.78 -5.02 -17.38
CA ASP A 175 -16.02 -6.37 -17.88
C ASP A 175 -14.70 -7.13 -18.07
N TYR A 176 -14.54 -8.18 -17.29
CA TYR A 176 -13.36 -9.05 -17.28
C TYR A 176 -13.55 -10.34 -18.10
N SER A 177 -14.70 -10.53 -18.76
CA SER A 177 -15.06 -11.78 -19.44
C SER A 177 -14.00 -12.26 -20.42
N SER A 178 -13.52 -11.38 -21.29
CA SER A 178 -12.52 -11.72 -22.31
C SER A 178 -11.17 -12.13 -21.69
N TYR A 179 -10.75 -11.47 -20.63
CA TYR A 179 -9.50 -11.77 -19.90
C TYR A 179 -9.61 -13.09 -19.16
N LEU A 180 -10.75 -13.36 -18.51
CA LEU A 180 -11.01 -14.61 -17.80
C LEU A 180 -11.15 -15.82 -18.76
N ILE A 181 -11.70 -15.62 -19.96
CA ILE A 181 -11.72 -16.65 -21.01
C ILE A 181 -10.29 -16.98 -21.47
N GLN A 182 -9.42 -15.97 -21.64
CA GLN A 182 -8.01 -16.21 -21.97
C GLN A 182 -7.28 -16.93 -20.85
N ALA A 183 -7.51 -16.56 -19.59
CA ALA A 183 -6.96 -17.26 -18.43
C ALA A 183 -7.39 -18.73 -18.42
N LYS A 184 -8.70 -19.00 -18.63
CA LYS A 184 -9.23 -20.36 -18.72
C LYS A 184 -8.59 -21.17 -19.85
N ALA A 185 -8.41 -20.57 -21.03
CA ALA A 185 -7.79 -21.22 -22.19
C ALA A 185 -6.32 -21.58 -21.94
N TYR A 186 -5.58 -20.76 -21.20
CA TYR A 186 -4.21 -21.04 -20.78
C TYR A 186 -4.16 -22.20 -19.77
N ASN A 187 -5.24 -22.45 -19.04
CA ASN A 187 -5.37 -23.47 -18.01
C ASN A 187 -4.25 -23.41 -16.96
N PRO A 188 -4.16 -22.32 -16.19
CA PRO A 188 -3.14 -22.16 -15.15
C PRO A 188 -3.53 -22.94 -13.89
N GLN A 189 -2.56 -23.15 -13.02
CA GLN A 189 -2.81 -23.63 -11.66
C GLN A 189 -3.25 -22.51 -10.73
N VAL A 190 -2.76 -21.28 -10.98
CA VAL A 190 -3.08 -20.09 -10.19
C VAL A 190 -3.37 -18.92 -11.12
N LEU A 191 -4.48 -18.23 -10.89
CA LEU A 191 -4.71 -16.87 -11.37
C LEU A 191 -4.10 -15.90 -10.36
N ILE A 192 -3.07 -15.16 -10.76
CA ILE A 192 -2.54 -14.04 -9.99
C ILE A 192 -3.35 -12.80 -10.34
N ASN A 193 -4.23 -12.41 -9.43
CA ASN A 193 -5.05 -11.21 -9.60
C ASN A 193 -4.33 -10.01 -8.97
N VAL A 194 -3.78 -9.13 -9.81
CA VAL A 194 -3.02 -7.94 -9.41
C VAL A 194 -3.91 -6.68 -9.34
N MET A 195 -5.20 -6.82 -9.66
CA MET A 195 -6.14 -5.69 -9.60
C MET A 195 -6.25 -5.11 -8.19
N GLY A 196 -6.61 -3.84 -8.08
CA GLY A 196 -6.84 -3.15 -6.81
C GLY A 196 -8.18 -2.41 -6.79
N GLY A 197 -8.69 -2.09 -5.59
CA GLY A 197 -9.92 -1.34 -5.41
C GLY A 197 -11.13 -1.95 -6.13
N ASN A 198 -11.91 -1.13 -6.81
CA ASN A 198 -13.12 -1.60 -7.50
C ASN A 198 -12.83 -2.60 -8.64
N ASP A 199 -11.66 -2.52 -9.27
CA ASP A 199 -11.26 -3.46 -10.32
C ASP A 199 -11.00 -4.86 -9.75
N GLN A 200 -10.43 -4.96 -8.55
CA GLN A 200 -10.26 -6.24 -7.84
C GLN A 200 -11.62 -6.83 -7.47
N VAL A 201 -12.54 -6.00 -7.00
CA VAL A 201 -13.91 -6.42 -6.68
C VAL A 201 -14.63 -6.95 -7.92
N ALA A 202 -14.55 -6.24 -9.05
CA ALA A 202 -15.20 -6.63 -10.30
C ALA A 202 -14.61 -7.93 -10.87
N SER A 203 -13.28 -8.03 -10.92
CA SER A 203 -12.59 -9.22 -11.44
C SER A 203 -12.85 -10.48 -10.61
N LEU A 204 -12.83 -10.39 -9.28
CA LEU A 204 -13.11 -11.53 -8.40
C LEU A 204 -14.57 -11.98 -8.45
N LYS A 205 -15.53 -11.04 -8.53
CA LYS A 205 -16.95 -11.38 -8.75
C LYS A 205 -17.13 -12.20 -10.03
N GLN A 206 -16.55 -11.72 -11.13
CA GLN A 206 -16.67 -12.40 -12.42
C GLN A 206 -15.90 -13.73 -12.44
N PHE A 207 -14.72 -13.80 -11.80
CA PHE A 207 -13.97 -15.05 -11.64
C PHE A 207 -14.84 -16.17 -11.06
N VAL A 208 -15.57 -15.88 -9.98
CA VAL A 208 -16.48 -16.86 -9.34
C VAL A 208 -17.74 -17.09 -10.18
N GLN A 209 -18.32 -16.05 -10.79
CA GLN A 209 -19.49 -16.18 -11.66
C GLN A 209 -19.23 -17.12 -12.86
N PHE A 210 -18.00 -17.11 -13.40
CA PHE A 210 -17.59 -18.04 -14.46
C PHE A 210 -17.19 -19.43 -13.93
N GLY A 211 -17.28 -19.67 -12.62
CA GLY A 211 -16.94 -20.96 -11.99
C GLY A 211 -15.45 -21.31 -12.09
N LEU A 212 -14.58 -20.30 -12.21
CA LEU A 212 -13.14 -20.50 -12.34
C LEU A 212 -12.49 -20.88 -11.01
N ASP A 213 -13.09 -20.48 -9.90
CA ASP A 213 -12.72 -20.89 -8.54
C ASP A 213 -12.69 -22.42 -8.32
N LYS A 214 -13.43 -23.16 -9.16
CA LYS A 214 -13.45 -24.63 -9.16
C LYS A 214 -12.40 -25.26 -10.08
N GLN A 215 -11.71 -24.47 -10.88
CA GLN A 215 -10.79 -24.91 -11.91
C GLN A 215 -9.34 -24.53 -11.61
N MET A 216 -9.13 -23.40 -10.95
CA MET A 216 -7.81 -22.87 -10.61
C MET A 216 -7.85 -22.11 -9.29
N ALA A 217 -6.73 -22.05 -8.58
CA ALA A 217 -6.59 -21.20 -7.42
C ALA A 217 -6.54 -19.73 -7.83
N VAL A 218 -6.86 -18.83 -6.90
CA VAL A 218 -6.64 -17.38 -7.05
C VAL A 218 -5.81 -16.87 -5.90
N GLY A 219 -4.97 -15.88 -6.18
CA GLY A 219 -4.16 -15.21 -5.17
C GLY A 219 -3.43 -14.01 -5.76
N GLY A 220 -2.62 -13.39 -4.94
CA GLY A 220 -1.84 -12.22 -5.34
C GLY A 220 -1.43 -11.35 -4.18
N THR A 221 -1.20 -10.10 -4.46
CA THR A 221 -0.90 -9.07 -3.47
C THR A 221 -2.16 -8.30 -3.10
N LEU A 222 -2.19 -7.77 -1.86
CA LEU A 222 -3.11 -6.71 -1.43
C LEU A 222 -4.61 -6.99 -1.64
N PHE A 223 -5.15 -8.02 -0.99
CA PHE A 223 -6.61 -8.10 -0.87
C PHE A 223 -7.06 -7.30 0.34
N GLU A 224 -7.15 -6.00 0.18
CA GLU A 224 -7.44 -5.07 1.26
C GLU A 224 -8.87 -5.22 1.79
N LEU A 225 -9.06 -4.89 3.08
CA LEU A 225 -10.33 -5.11 3.77
C LEU A 225 -11.50 -4.37 3.11
N GLU A 226 -11.26 -3.21 2.47
CA GLU A 226 -12.22 -2.49 1.66
C GLU A 226 -12.77 -3.34 0.51
N SER A 227 -11.86 -4.00 -0.21
CA SER A 227 -12.21 -4.89 -1.33
C SER A 227 -12.86 -6.17 -0.84
N ILE A 228 -12.37 -6.75 0.27
CA ILE A 228 -12.95 -7.96 0.86
C ILE A 228 -14.40 -7.71 1.30
N ARG A 229 -14.69 -6.55 1.90
CA ARG A 229 -16.07 -6.15 2.27
C ARG A 229 -16.99 -6.03 1.06
N ALA A 230 -16.47 -5.57 -0.07
CA ALA A 230 -17.25 -5.27 -1.26
C ALA A 230 -17.56 -6.49 -2.14
N VAL A 231 -16.84 -7.60 -2.00
CA VAL A 231 -17.12 -8.83 -2.75
C VAL A 231 -18.15 -9.71 -2.02
N PRO A 232 -18.97 -10.50 -2.74
CA PRO A 232 -19.86 -11.47 -2.12
C PRO A 232 -19.06 -12.61 -1.44
N ASP A 233 -19.68 -13.31 -0.49
CA ASP A 233 -19.04 -14.39 0.27
C ASP A 233 -18.35 -15.43 -0.61
N ALA A 234 -18.97 -15.80 -1.73
CA ALA A 234 -18.40 -16.75 -2.67
C ALA A 234 -17.09 -16.29 -3.33
N ALA A 235 -16.85 -14.96 -3.39
CA ALA A 235 -15.64 -14.39 -3.96
C ALA A 235 -14.57 -14.02 -2.90
N ARG A 236 -14.85 -14.28 -1.60
CA ARG A 236 -13.87 -14.16 -0.52
C ARG A 236 -13.03 -15.43 -0.44
N VAL A 237 -12.18 -15.60 -1.41
CA VAL A 237 -11.37 -16.81 -1.61
C VAL A 237 -9.93 -16.46 -1.95
N GLY A 238 -9.04 -17.44 -1.84
CA GLY A 238 -7.66 -17.31 -2.30
C GLY A 238 -6.67 -16.89 -1.22
N TRP A 239 -5.42 -16.78 -1.65
CA TRP A 239 -4.27 -16.45 -0.81
C TRP A 239 -3.66 -15.12 -1.21
N TRP A 240 -3.48 -14.24 -0.21
CA TRP A 240 -3.18 -12.84 -0.44
C TRP A 240 -2.16 -12.30 0.55
N THR A 241 -1.54 -11.18 0.23
CA THR A 241 -0.86 -10.35 1.22
C THR A 241 -1.79 -9.29 1.77
N MET A 242 -1.47 -8.84 2.98
CA MET A 242 -2.06 -7.69 3.66
C MET A 242 -0.98 -6.97 4.44
N GLU A 243 -0.97 -5.65 4.41
CA GLU A 243 0.11 -4.88 5.01
C GLU A 243 -0.16 -4.50 6.47
N TRP A 244 -1.40 -4.49 6.86
CA TRP A 244 -1.81 -4.27 8.24
C TRP A 244 -3.13 -4.97 8.50
N TRP A 245 -3.23 -5.61 9.67
CA TRP A 245 -4.44 -6.32 10.08
C TRP A 245 -4.92 -5.79 11.44
N TRP A 246 -6.22 -5.61 11.59
CA TRP A 246 -6.81 -5.03 12.79
C TRP A 246 -6.72 -5.93 14.03
N ASP A 247 -6.57 -7.22 13.86
CA ASP A 247 -6.42 -8.21 14.95
C ASP A 247 -4.98 -8.72 14.99
N GLN A 248 -4.15 -8.03 15.78
CA GLN A 248 -2.73 -8.37 15.98
C GLN A 248 -2.47 -8.56 17.48
N PRO A 249 -2.82 -9.73 18.05
CA PRO A 249 -2.65 -9.97 19.48
C PRO A 249 -1.19 -9.81 19.89
N GLY A 250 -0.99 -9.03 20.98
CA GLY A 250 0.35 -8.75 21.52
C GLY A 250 1.09 -7.59 20.85
N VAL A 251 0.56 -6.98 19.81
CA VAL A 251 1.11 -5.74 19.24
C VAL A 251 0.52 -4.54 19.99
N PRO A 252 1.36 -3.70 20.63
CA PRO A 252 0.88 -2.56 21.41
C PRO A 252 0.07 -1.58 20.56
N HIS A 253 -0.95 -0.97 21.17
CA HIS A 253 -1.80 0.10 20.62
C HIS A 253 -2.64 -0.24 19.38
N VAL A 254 -2.56 -1.46 18.82
CA VAL A 254 -3.38 -1.88 17.69
C VAL A 254 -4.85 -1.93 18.06
N ALA A 255 -5.17 -2.49 19.22
CA ALA A 255 -6.58 -2.61 19.67
C ALA A 255 -7.23 -1.22 19.91
N GLU A 256 -6.48 -0.29 20.50
CA GLU A 256 -6.93 1.09 20.74
C GLU A 256 -7.16 1.83 19.42
N PHE A 257 -6.22 1.71 18.47
CA PHE A 257 -6.36 2.29 17.14
C PHE A 257 -7.56 1.71 16.39
N ASN A 258 -7.70 0.38 16.38
CA ASN A 258 -8.85 -0.29 15.78
C ASN A 258 -10.18 0.19 16.39
N ALA A 259 -10.27 0.28 17.71
CA ALA A 259 -11.48 0.75 18.40
C ALA A 259 -11.81 2.21 18.04
N ALA A 260 -10.80 3.07 17.94
CA ALA A 260 -10.99 4.47 17.57
C ALA A 260 -11.49 4.60 16.12
N ILE A 261 -10.88 3.90 15.16
CA ILE A 261 -11.32 3.90 13.77
C ILE A 261 -12.70 3.28 13.62
N LYS A 262 -12.99 2.17 14.32
CA LYS A 262 -14.32 1.54 14.30
C LYS A 262 -15.41 2.48 14.80
N LYS A 263 -15.12 3.34 15.79
CA LYS A 263 -16.04 4.38 16.24
C LYS A 263 -16.33 5.43 15.17
N ILE A 264 -15.38 5.74 14.32
CA ILE A 264 -15.50 6.74 13.23
C ILE A 264 -16.21 6.16 12.02
N THR A 265 -15.85 4.93 11.62
CA THR A 265 -16.25 4.33 10.33
C THR A 265 -17.39 3.31 10.46
N GLY A 266 -17.61 2.76 11.65
CA GLY A 266 -18.52 1.64 11.90
C GLY A 266 -17.94 0.26 11.65
N GLY A 267 -16.75 0.15 11.04
CA GLY A 267 -16.04 -1.10 10.76
C GLY A 267 -14.63 -1.14 11.34
N ALA A 268 -14.00 -2.30 11.34
CA ALA A 268 -12.61 -2.45 11.77
C ALA A 268 -11.66 -1.58 10.93
N ALA A 269 -10.57 -1.15 11.56
CA ALA A 269 -9.53 -0.39 10.86
C ALA A 269 -8.89 -1.20 9.74
N THR A 270 -8.50 -0.52 8.68
CA THR A 270 -7.90 -1.11 7.49
C THR A 270 -6.42 -0.72 7.37
N ALA A 271 -5.68 -1.38 6.48
CA ALA A 271 -4.32 -0.98 6.14
C ALA A 271 -4.26 0.50 5.69
N ARG A 272 -5.28 0.95 4.96
CA ARG A 272 -5.36 2.33 4.47
C ARG A 272 -5.54 3.35 5.61
N ASN A 273 -6.35 3.03 6.63
CA ASN A 273 -6.40 3.86 7.83
C ASN A 273 -5.03 3.94 8.51
N TRP A 274 -4.31 2.81 8.58
CA TRP A 274 -2.97 2.76 9.15
C TRP A 274 -1.98 3.59 8.34
N PHE A 275 -1.98 3.52 7.00
CA PHE A 275 -1.09 4.32 6.15
C PHE A 275 -1.25 5.82 6.40
N GLY A 276 -2.49 6.31 6.40
CA GLY A 276 -2.76 7.71 6.69
C GLY A 276 -2.32 8.13 8.09
N TYR A 277 -2.63 7.29 9.10
CA TYR A 277 -2.24 7.53 10.48
C TYR A 277 -0.73 7.58 10.66
N VAL A 278 0.00 6.54 10.24
CA VAL A 278 1.45 6.46 10.45
C VAL A 278 2.21 7.53 9.68
N SER A 279 1.74 7.90 8.50
CA SER A 279 2.34 8.98 7.70
C SER A 279 2.34 10.32 8.46
N VAL A 280 1.19 10.69 9.01
CA VAL A 280 1.04 11.96 9.75
C VAL A 280 1.77 11.90 11.09
N GLN A 281 1.65 10.79 11.84
CA GLN A 281 2.34 10.62 13.13
C GLN A 281 3.87 10.68 12.97
N THR A 282 4.42 10.05 11.93
CA THR A 282 5.85 10.08 11.62
C THR A 282 6.34 11.51 11.40
N LEU A 283 5.64 12.27 10.57
CA LEU A 283 6.00 13.66 10.27
C LEU A 283 5.95 14.56 11.51
N ALA A 284 4.90 14.40 12.32
CA ALA A 284 4.78 15.17 13.55
C ALA A 284 5.85 14.80 14.60
N LEU A 285 6.09 13.49 14.75
CA LEU A 285 7.10 12.97 15.68
C LEU A 285 8.48 13.53 15.34
N ILE A 286 8.92 13.40 14.09
CA ILE A 286 10.24 13.82 13.69
C ILE A 286 10.40 15.35 13.74
N ALA A 287 9.36 16.12 13.37
CA ALA A 287 9.38 17.58 13.47
C ALA A 287 9.49 18.06 14.92
N ASN A 288 8.78 17.44 15.84
CA ASN A 288 8.83 17.75 17.26
C ASN A 288 10.17 17.37 17.90
N GLN A 289 10.75 16.21 17.50
CA GLN A 289 12.05 15.76 17.98
C GLN A 289 13.17 16.70 17.52
N GLU A 290 13.22 17.01 16.23
CA GLU A 290 14.25 17.87 15.62
C GLU A 290 14.00 19.36 15.81
N LYS A 291 12.85 19.75 16.36
CA LYS A 291 12.42 21.14 16.61
C LYS A 291 12.49 22.03 15.35
N THR A 292 12.17 21.48 14.20
CA THR A 292 12.25 22.17 12.91
C THR A 292 11.20 21.64 11.92
N LEU A 293 10.94 22.42 10.86
CA LEU A 293 10.17 21.99 9.67
C LEU A 293 11.07 21.96 8.41
N GLU A 294 12.39 22.12 8.57
CA GLU A 294 13.33 22.12 7.44
C GLU A 294 13.47 20.70 6.87
N ALA A 295 12.97 20.48 5.66
CA ALA A 295 12.91 19.16 5.02
C ALA A 295 14.25 18.40 4.98
N PRO A 296 15.42 19.03 4.68
CA PRO A 296 16.69 18.30 4.68
C PRO A 296 17.11 17.76 6.06
N LYS A 297 16.82 18.52 7.13
CA LYS A 297 17.12 18.09 8.51
C LYS A 297 16.20 16.93 8.90
N LEU A 298 14.91 17.06 8.63
CA LEU A 298 13.92 16.02 8.92
C LEU A 298 14.21 14.74 8.13
N ALA A 299 14.53 14.84 6.85
CA ALA A 299 14.87 13.70 6.03
C ALA A 299 16.10 12.94 6.55
N LYS A 300 17.15 13.67 6.98
CA LYS A 300 18.33 13.06 7.60
C LYS A 300 17.98 12.33 8.90
N ALA A 301 17.16 12.93 9.74
CA ALA A 301 16.75 12.34 11.00
C ALA A 301 15.81 11.11 10.80
N LEU A 302 14.97 11.15 9.75
CA LEU A 302 14.06 10.06 9.43
C LEU A 302 14.75 8.87 8.74
N SER A 303 15.87 9.10 8.06
CA SER A 303 16.68 8.06 7.40
C SER A 303 17.30 7.11 8.43
N GLY A 304 16.88 5.85 8.44
CA GLY A 304 17.26 4.86 9.46
C GLY A 304 16.46 4.96 10.77
N PHE A 305 15.41 5.77 10.80
CA PHE A 305 14.61 5.98 12.01
C PHE A 305 13.67 4.79 12.26
N LYS A 306 13.71 4.27 13.50
CA LYS A 306 12.80 3.22 13.98
C LYS A 306 11.55 3.86 14.56
N LEU A 307 10.40 3.44 14.06
CA LEU A 307 9.12 3.92 14.58
C LEU A 307 8.87 3.36 15.99
N PRO A 308 8.47 4.20 16.95
CA PRO A 308 8.07 3.72 18.26
C PRO A 308 6.73 2.97 18.16
N PRO A 309 6.44 2.04 19.10
CA PRO A 309 5.28 1.15 19.03
C PRO A 309 3.94 1.88 18.87
N GLU A 310 3.77 3.03 19.49
CA GLU A 310 2.55 3.86 19.43
C GLU A 310 2.32 4.52 18.06
N VAL A 311 3.33 4.55 17.21
CA VAL A 311 3.24 5.02 15.83
C VAL A 311 3.23 3.85 14.87
N ALA A 312 4.09 2.86 15.10
CA ALA A 312 4.28 1.71 14.23
C ALA A 312 3.02 0.86 14.07
N LEU A 313 2.34 0.52 15.18
CA LEU A 313 1.16 -0.36 15.23
C LEU A 313 1.37 -1.65 14.42
N GLN A 314 2.59 -2.17 14.45
CA GLN A 314 3.04 -3.32 13.66
C GLN A 314 3.95 -4.20 14.53
N PRO A 315 4.08 -5.50 14.25
CA PRO A 315 5.04 -6.36 14.92
C PRO A 315 6.48 -5.88 14.70
N GLY A 316 7.30 -6.00 15.72
CA GLY A 316 8.70 -5.57 15.68
C GLY A 316 8.86 -4.06 15.84
N ALA A 317 9.92 -3.52 15.28
CA ALA A 317 10.21 -2.09 15.27
C ALA A 317 10.55 -1.68 13.83
N PRO A 318 9.55 -1.44 12.98
CA PRO A 318 9.79 -1.06 11.60
C PRO A 318 10.58 0.24 11.53
N GLU A 319 11.53 0.29 10.58
CA GLU A 319 12.38 1.45 10.36
C GLU A 319 12.32 1.90 8.90
N TYR A 320 12.49 3.18 8.67
CA TYR A 320 12.76 3.69 7.33
C TYR A 320 14.19 3.36 6.95
N ARG A 321 14.39 2.41 6.05
CA ARG A 321 15.72 1.96 5.63
C ARG A 321 16.52 3.12 5.04
N ALA A 322 17.71 3.39 5.58
CA ALA A 322 18.51 4.57 5.23
C ALA A 322 18.91 4.64 3.75
N GLY A 323 19.00 3.49 3.07
CA GLY A 323 19.48 3.44 1.68
C GLY A 323 18.44 3.83 0.62
N ASP A 324 17.15 3.70 0.93
CA ASP A 324 16.08 3.92 -0.03
C ASP A 324 14.78 4.51 0.58
N HIS A 325 14.75 4.74 1.88
CA HIS A 325 13.63 5.31 2.62
C HIS A 325 12.32 4.48 2.59
N GLU A 326 12.45 3.19 2.35
CA GLU A 326 11.34 2.23 2.48
C GLU A 326 11.09 1.91 3.96
N LEU A 327 9.85 1.92 4.41
CA LEU A 327 9.49 1.43 5.74
C LEU A 327 9.52 -0.10 5.75
N MET A 328 10.38 -0.68 6.57
CA MET A 328 10.53 -2.14 6.72
C MET A 328 9.41 -2.73 7.57
N SER A 329 8.16 -2.56 7.15
CA SER A 329 6.97 -3.07 7.84
C SER A 329 6.72 -4.56 7.53
N THR A 330 5.96 -5.22 8.40
CA THR A 330 5.62 -6.64 8.26
C THR A 330 4.62 -6.84 7.12
N VAL A 331 4.83 -7.87 6.30
CA VAL A 331 3.85 -8.37 5.32
C VAL A 331 3.09 -9.54 5.92
N PHE A 332 1.79 -9.43 6.06
CA PHE A 332 0.93 -10.55 6.46
C PHE A 332 0.52 -11.35 5.24
N VAL A 333 0.63 -12.67 5.33
CA VAL A 333 0.19 -13.61 4.29
C VAL A 333 -0.93 -14.48 4.84
N GLY A 334 -2.01 -14.62 4.11
CA GLY A 334 -3.14 -15.38 4.61
C GLY A 334 -4.19 -15.72 3.56
N GLU A 335 -5.30 -16.19 4.06
CA GLU A 335 -6.41 -16.72 3.27
C GLU A 335 -7.67 -15.90 3.52
N ALA A 336 -8.29 -15.43 2.44
CA ALA A 336 -9.59 -14.78 2.49
C ALA A 336 -10.72 -15.81 2.63
N HIS A 337 -11.76 -15.48 3.37
CA HIS A 337 -12.91 -16.35 3.63
C HIS A 337 -14.15 -15.51 3.98
N PRO A 338 -15.36 -16.08 3.89
CA PRO A 338 -16.57 -15.47 4.44
C PRO A 338 -16.42 -15.12 5.93
N PRO A 339 -17.19 -14.14 6.45
CA PRO A 339 -17.08 -13.69 7.84
C PRO A 339 -17.17 -14.83 8.86
N LYS A 340 -16.34 -14.79 9.90
CA LYS A 340 -16.34 -15.75 11.02
C LYS A 340 -16.47 -15.00 12.35
N GLY A 341 -17.67 -14.93 12.89
CA GLY A 341 -17.98 -14.21 14.14
C GLY A 341 -18.08 -12.71 13.91
N ASP A 342 -16.99 -11.95 14.05
CA ASP A 342 -16.99 -10.52 13.70
C ASP A 342 -17.19 -10.34 12.19
N PRO A 343 -18.04 -9.40 11.72
CA PRO A 343 -18.26 -9.12 10.29
C PRO A 343 -17.00 -8.81 9.50
N ASP A 344 -15.98 -8.27 10.15
CA ASP A 344 -14.71 -7.91 9.55
C ASP A 344 -13.64 -9.03 9.64
N ASN A 345 -13.96 -10.14 10.31
CA ASN A 345 -13.10 -11.33 10.34
C ASN A 345 -13.27 -12.16 9.07
N MET A 346 -12.73 -11.67 7.97
CA MET A 346 -12.81 -12.25 6.63
C MET A 346 -11.46 -12.65 6.06
N PHE A 347 -10.42 -12.62 6.88
CA PHE A 347 -9.05 -12.98 6.50
C PHE A 347 -8.37 -13.70 7.68
N THR A 348 -7.74 -14.84 7.40
CA THR A 348 -6.94 -15.55 8.40
C THR A 348 -5.46 -15.38 8.08
N VAL A 349 -4.73 -14.64 8.91
CA VAL A 349 -3.27 -14.56 8.82
C VAL A 349 -2.67 -15.93 9.08
N LYS A 350 -1.85 -16.41 8.17
CA LYS A 350 -1.13 -17.69 8.26
C LYS A 350 0.37 -17.49 8.49
N ASN A 351 0.91 -16.38 8.03
CA ASN A 351 2.31 -16.02 8.20
C ASN A 351 2.45 -14.50 8.30
N ALA A 352 3.48 -14.06 9.02
CA ALA A 352 3.88 -12.66 9.12
C ALA A 352 5.38 -12.57 8.76
N VAL A 353 5.68 -11.98 7.63
CA VAL A 353 7.04 -11.89 7.08
C VAL A 353 7.62 -10.52 7.46
N PRO A 354 8.69 -10.44 8.26
CA PRO A 354 9.35 -9.17 8.56
C PRO A 354 9.82 -8.45 7.30
N GLY A 355 9.63 -7.14 7.23
CA GLY A 355 9.98 -6.34 6.06
C GLY A 355 11.43 -6.50 5.61
N GLN A 356 12.37 -6.57 6.56
CA GLN A 356 13.79 -6.80 6.27
C GLN A 356 14.06 -8.13 5.55
N LYS A 357 13.19 -9.13 5.70
CA LYS A 357 13.30 -10.43 4.99
C LYS A 357 12.65 -10.41 3.61
N ALA A 358 11.63 -9.56 3.45
CA ALA A 358 10.86 -9.48 2.22
C ALA A 358 11.46 -8.49 1.19
N ALA A 359 12.14 -7.44 1.66
CA ALA A 359 12.49 -6.28 0.84
C ALA A 359 13.68 -6.47 -0.13
N GLY A 360 14.48 -7.52 -0.01
CA GLY A 360 15.74 -7.60 -0.76
C GLY A 360 16.77 -6.55 -0.31
N THR A 361 17.88 -6.39 -1.04
CA THR A 361 18.93 -5.41 -0.71
C THR A 361 18.64 -4.04 -1.34
N VAL A 362 19.29 -2.98 -0.81
CA VAL A 362 19.16 -1.62 -1.38
C VAL A 362 19.70 -1.58 -2.81
N GLU A 363 20.79 -2.29 -3.10
CA GLU A 363 21.39 -2.38 -4.45
C GLU A 363 20.39 -2.97 -5.46
N GLU A 364 19.59 -3.94 -5.07
CA GLU A 364 18.57 -4.56 -5.93
C GLU A 364 17.43 -3.59 -6.27
N THR A 365 17.17 -2.57 -5.45
CA THR A 365 16.14 -1.55 -5.74
C THR A 365 16.56 -0.59 -6.86
N GLY A 366 17.85 -0.46 -7.12
CA GLY A 366 18.41 0.50 -8.07
C GLY A 366 18.40 1.94 -7.58
N CYS A 367 18.11 2.18 -6.29
CA CYS A 367 18.14 3.53 -5.70
C CYS A 367 19.56 4.10 -5.73
N LYS A 368 19.68 5.32 -6.23
CA LYS A 368 20.92 6.11 -6.26
C LYS A 368 20.66 7.49 -5.66
N MET A 369 20.32 7.49 -4.38
CA MET A 369 19.91 8.69 -3.68
C MET A 369 21.01 9.75 -3.63
N GLN A 370 20.65 10.97 -3.98
CA GLN A 370 21.53 12.13 -3.87
C GLN A 370 20.95 13.11 -2.87
N TRP A 371 21.76 13.50 -1.89
CA TRP A 371 21.39 14.50 -0.89
C TRP A 371 21.71 15.90 -1.38
N PRO A 372 20.89 16.90 -1.04
CA PRO A 372 21.26 18.30 -1.32
C PRO A 372 22.52 18.68 -0.56
N ALA A 373 23.33 19.53 -1.20
CA ALA A 373 24.56 20.07 -0.64
C ALA A 373 24.30 20.94 0.60
#